data_5d6033662883118cdf279914e4449fef
#
_entry.id   5d6033662883118cdf279914e4449fef
#
_cell.length_a   1.000
_cell.length_b   1.000
_cell.length_c   1.000
_cell.angle_alpha   90.00
_cell.angle_beta   90.00
_cell.angle_gamma   90.00
#
_symmetry.space_group_name_H-M   'P 1'
#
loop_
_entity.id
_entity.type
_entity.pdbx_description
1 polymer ?
#
loop_
_entity_poly.entity_id
_entity_poly.type
_entity_poly.pdbx_seq_one_letter_code
_entity_poly.pdbx_strand_id
1 'polypeptide(L)'
;MEFNDSEAADLLGRLSNAKSPSGFEDEVVDVVRDFCSGWAKVETNTVHDALITPNNFTGNKPVLMLDAHGDEVGGMVKSIRSNGTMTFVELGRFSPNVLAGQDVLVRNTLGEWVHGVIGVKPPHFMSAAERASGELQLILDVGATSKEEAVNVFHMGMGEPFVPATKYEYDEATGVALGKAFDCRAGVAAELLALRELSGRDDLPFDVVASVSAMEE
;
A
#
# COMPACT_ATOMS: atom_id res chain seq x y z
N MET A 1 27.58 -10.36 -12.05
CA MET A 1 26.16 -10.02 -12.11
C MET A 1 26.08 -8.50 -11.98
N GLU A 2 25.72 -7.80 -13.04
CA GLU A 2 25.45 -6.36 -12.94
C GLU A 2 23.96 -6.23 -12.66
N PHE A 3 23.61 -5.67 -11.50
CA PHE A 3 22.24 -5.30 -11.21
C PHE A 3 21.81 -4.16 -12.14
N ASN A 4 20.62 -4.28 -12.71
CA ASN A 4 20.04 -3.21 -13.49
C ASN A 4 19.30 -2.24 -12.56
N ASP A 5 20.00 -1.22 -12.08
CA ASP A 5 19.48 -0.21 -11.15
C ASP A 5 18.19 0.46 -11.69
N SER A 6 18.12 0.68 -13.01
CA SER A 6 16.93 1.26 -13.64
C SER A 6 15.71 0.34 -13.53
N GLU A 7 15.88 -0.98 -13.70
CA GLU A 7 14.78 -1.94 -13.57
C GLU A 7 14.35 -2.08 -12.11
N ALA A 8 15.29 -2.09 -11.18
CA ALA A 8 14.98 -2.13 -9.75
C ALA A 8 14.22 -0.88 -9.31
N ALA A 9 14.62 0.30 -9.79
CA ALA A 9 13.95 1.56 -9.52
C ALA A 9 12.53 1.59 -10.14
N ASP A 10 12.34 1.08 -11.36
CA ASP A 10 11.02 0.98 -11.99
C ASP A 10 10.09 0.05 -11.21
N LEU A 11 10.54 -1.16 -10.88
CA LEU A 11 9.74 -2.11 -10.11
C LEU A 11 9.37 -1.53 -8.74
N LEU A 12 10.33 -0.95 -8.01
CA LEU A 12 10.07 -0.31 -6.73
C LEU A 12 9.07 0.84 -6.89
N GLY A 13 9.17 1.62 -7.95
CA GLY A 13 8.24 2.72 -8.25
C GLY A 13 6.82 2.24 -8.49
N ARG A 14 6.65 1.18 -9.25
CA ARG A 14 5.34 0.56 -9.51
C ARG A 14 4.74 0.01 -8.23
N LEU A 15 5.52 -0.70 -7.42
CA LEU A 15 5.09 -1.22 -6.11
C LEU A 15 4.77 -0.07 -5.16
N SER A 16 5.62 0.95 -5.03
CA SER A 16 5.41 2.10 -4.13
C SER A 16 4.16 2.90 -4.49
N ASN A 17 3.83 3.04 -5.78
CA ASN A 17 2.64 3.78 -6.23
C ASN A 17 1.34 2.99 -6.14
N ALA A 18 1.39 1.67 -6.03
CA ALA A 18 0.20 0.84 -5.82
C ALA A 18 -0.52 1.24 -4.52
N LYS A 19 -1.83 1.34 -4.56
CA LYS A 19 -2.66 1.76 -3.44
C LYS A 19 -3.27 0.52 -2.79
N SER A 20 -2.55 -0.05 -1.84
CA SER A 20 -2.87 -1.33 -1.24
C SER A 20 -2.68 -1.29 0.28
N PRO A 21 -3.59 -0.63 1.01
CA PRO A 21 -3.57 -0.71 2.47
C PRO A 21 -4.00 -2.10 2.92
N SER A 22 -3.68 -2.46 4.16
CA SER A 22 -3.98 -3.76 4.77
C SER A 22 -5.43 -4.20 4.53
N GLY A 23 -5.61 -5.38 3.92
CA GLY A 23 -6.91 -5.92 3.51
C GLY A 23 -7.41 -5.49 2.12
N PHE A 24 -6.61 -4.72 1.36
CA PHE A 24 -6.95 -4.22 0.02
C PHE A 24 -5.75 -4.31 -0.94
N GLU A 25 -5.07 -5.45 -0.97
CA GLU A 25 -3.78 -5.65 -1.63
C GLU A 25 -3.87 -5.87 -3.14
N ASP A 26 -5.03 -5.69 -3.76
CA ASP A 26 -5.26 -5.98 -5.19
C ASP A 26 -4.24 -5.30 -6.12
N GLU A 27 -3.98 -3.99 -5.94
CA GLU A 27 -3.09 -3.25 -6.85
C GLU A 27 -1.63 -3.71 -6.74
N VAL A 28 -1.12 -4.02 -5.54
CA VAL A 28 0.25 -4.53 -5.39
C VAL A 28 0.37 -5.94 -5.97
N VAL A 29 -0.64 -6.78 -5.78
CA VAL A 29 -0.70 -8.13 -6.37
C VAL A 29 -0.72 -8.07 -7.90
N ASP A 30 -1.42 -7.08 -8.48
CA ASP A 30 -1.43 -6.90 -9.94
C ASP A 30 -0.05 -6.48 -10.48
N VAL A 31 0.70 -5.65 -9.76
CA VAL A 31 2.10 -5.34 -10.10
C VAL A 31 2.97 -6.60 -10.07
N VAL A 32 2.81 -7.44 -9.04
CA VAL A 32 3.52 -8.72 -8.90
C VAL A 32 3.18 -9.67 -10.06
N ARG A 33 1.90 -9.81 -10.41
CA ARG A 33 1.47 -10.66 -11.54
C ARG A 33 2.06 -10.21 -12.87
N ASP A 34 2.05 -8.90 -13.11
CA ASP A 34 2.60 -8.35 -14.33
C ASP A 34 4.12 -8.59 -14.41
N PHE A 35 4.85 -8.32 -13.34
CA PHE A 35 6.30 -8.55 -13.28
C PHE A 35 6.66 -10.03 -13.47
N CYS A 36 5.89 -10.94 -12.89
CA CYS A 36 6.11 -12.39 -12.96
C CYS A 36 5.65 -13.03 -14.28
N SER A 37 5.00 -12.25 -15.15
CA SER A 37 4.44 -12.76 -16.39
C SER A 37 5.48 -13.47 -17.27
N GLY A 38 5.16 -14.70 -17.68
CA GLY A 38 5.99 -15.53 -18.57
C GLY A 38 7.08 -16.36 -17.89
N TRP A 39 7.46 -16.09 -16.64
CA TRP A 39 8.53 -16.84 -15.95
C TRP A 39 8.10 -17.48 -14.62
N ALA A 40 7.00 -17.04 -14.00
CA ALA A 40 6.47 -17.64 -12.78
C ALA A 40 4.94 -17.66 -12.79
N LYS A 41 4.37 -18.56 -12.00
CA LYS A 41 2.94 -18.60 -11.65
C LYS A 41 2.73 -17.83 -10.37
N VAL A 42 1.70 -16.95 -10.33
CA VAL A 42 1.27 -16.22 -9.15
C VAL A 42 -0.11 -16.71 -8.73
N GLU A 43 -0.22 -17.27 -7.55
CA GLU A 43 -1.47 -17.76 -6.96
C GLU A 43 -1.80 -16.91 -5.72
N THR A 44 -3.04 -16.46 -5.62
CA THR A 44 -3.53 -15.72 -4.45
C THR A 44 -4.51 -16.56 -3.65
N ASN A 45 -4.46 -16.41 -2.33
CA ASN A 45 -5.45 -16.99 -1.43
C ASN A 45 -6.57 -15.98 -1.10
N THR A 46 -7.47 -16.34 -0.20
CA THR A 46 -8.63 -15.53 0.19
C THR A 46 -8.31 -14.32 1.05
N VAL A 47 -7.09 -14.22 1.56
CA VAL A 47 -6.59 -13.07 2.33
C VAL A 47 -5.58 -12.24 1.56
N HIS A 48 -5.52 -12.45 0.24
CA HIS A 48 -4.66 -11.74 -0.71
C HIS A 48 -3.15 -12.01 -0.64
N ASP A 49 -2.68 -13.00 0.17
CA ASP A 49 -1.29 -13.43 0.02
C ASP A 49 -1.05 -13.94 -1.40
N ALA A 50 0.08 -13.57 -1.99
CA ALA A 50 0.48 -14.02 -3.30
C ALA A 50 1.69 -14.96 -3.21
N LEU A 51 1.50 -16.23 -3.59
CA LEU A 51 2.58 -17.20 -3.73
C LEU A 51 3.10 -17.19 -5.17
N ILE A 52 4.40 -16.99 -5.31
CA ILE A 52 5.10 -16.92 -6.61
C ILE A 52 5.96 -18.18 -6.77
N THR A 53 5.60 -18.99 -7.76
CA THR A 53 6.28 -20.25 -8.08
C THR A 53 6.91 -20.15 -9.46
N PRO A 54 8.26 -20.13 -9.59
CA PRO A 54 8.94 -20.10 -10.88
C PRO A 54 8.65 -21.34 -11.73
N ASN A 55 8.71 -21.20 -13.06
CA ASN A 55 8.45 -22.28 -13.99
C ASN A 55 9.45 -23.47 -13.88
N ASN A 56 10.64 -23.24 -13.34
CA ASN A 56 11.65 -24.27 -13.09
C ASN A 56 11.51 -24.98 -11.72
N PHE A 57 10.45 -24.68 -10.95
CA PHE A 57 10.16 -25.37 -9.69
C PHE A 57 9.93 -26.85 -9.93
N THR A 58 10.68 -27.71 -9.23
CA THR A 58 10.66 -29.16 -9.46
C THR A 58 9.75 -29.91 -8.47
N GLY A 59 9.55 -29.38 -7.27
CA GLY A 59 8.84 -30.03 -6.17
C GLY A 59 9.57 -31.23 -5.54
N ASN A 60 10.83 -31.49 -5.95
CA ASN A 60 11.62 -32.64 -5.52
C ASN A 60 12.83 -32.24 -4.65
N LYS A 61 13.03 -30.97 -4.41
CA LYS A 61 14.14 -30.42 -3.60
C LYS A 61 13.56 -29.75 -2.34
N PRO A 62 14.40 -29.54 -1.29
CA PRO A 62 14.00 -28.62 -0.20
C PRO A 62 13.60 -27.27 -0.76
N VAL A 63 12.59 -26.63 -0.16
CA VAL A 63 12.08 -25.33 -0.62
C VAL A 63 12.66 -24.22 0.23
N LEU A 64 13.25 -23.21 -0.43
CA LEU A 64 13.60 -21.92 0.16
C LEU A 64 12.49 -20.93 -0.21
N MET A 65 11.87 -20.30 0.78
CA MET A 65 10.90 -19.24 0.59
C MET A 65 11.50 -17.88 0.92
N LEU A 66 11.36 -16.93 0.00
CA LEU A 66 11.56 -15.51 0.22
C LEU A 66 10.20 -14.93 0.61
N ASP A 67 10.16 -13.99 1.56
CA ASP A 67 8.90 -13.41 2.03
C ASP A 67 9.07 -11.94 2.39
N ALA A 68 8.13 -11.12 1.91
CA ALA A 68 7.98 -9.72 2.28
C ALA A 68 6.50 -9.32 2.18
N HIS A 69 6.01 -8.42 3.05
CA HIS A 69 4.62 -7.99 2.98
C HIS A 69 4.40 -6.92 1.90
N GLY A 70 3.23 -6.96 1.26
CA GLY A 70 2.85 -6.08 0.17
C GLY A 70 1.93 -4.93 0.56
N ASP A 71 1.26 -5.03 1.72
CA ASP A 71 0.37 -3.98 2.20
C ASP A 71 1.12 -2.75 2.70
N GLU A 72 0.39 -1.69 2.96
CA GLU A 72 0.90 -0.44 3.50
C GLU A 72 -0.05 0.10 4.56
N VAL A 73 0.48 0.90 5.47
CA VAL A 73 -0.32 1.67 6.42
C VAL A 73 -1.29 2.60 5.69
N GLY A 74 -2.51 2.69 6.22
CA GLY A 74 -3.57 3.52 5.66
C GLY A 74 -4.70 3.70 6.65
N GLY A 75 -5.90 3.80 6.16
CA GLY A 75 -7.08 3.84 7.01
C GLY A 75 -8.34 3.50 6.24
N MET A 76 -9.44 3.41 6.98
CA MET A 76 -10.73 3.05 6.42
C MET A 76 -11.82 4.00 6.95
N VAL A 77 -12.68 4.49 6.06
CA VAL A 77 -13.80 5.39 6.41
C VAL A 77 -14.75 4.70 7.38
N LYS A 78 -14.90 5.28 8.57
CA LYS A 78 -15.78 4.76 9.63
C LYS A 78 -17.18 5.39 9.58
N SER A 79 -17.25 6.71 9.35
CA SER A 79 -18.53 7.43 9.25
C SER A 79 -18.39 8.74 8.47
N ILE A 80 -19.49 9.18 7.85
CA ILE A 80 -19.59 10.45 7.14
C ILE A 80 -20.46 11.41 7.97
N ARG A 81 -19.90 12.57 8.33
CA ARG A 81 -20.57 13.59 9.14
C ARG A 81 -21.50 14.46 8.29
N SER A 82 -22.43 15.18 8.93
CA SER A 82 -23.37 16.04 8.24
C SER A 82 -22.72 17.18 7.42
N ASN A 83 -21.50 17.61 7.81
CA ASN A 83 -20.73 18.63 7.10
C ASN A 83 -19.83 18.07 5.98
N GLY A 84 -19.95 16.79 5.62
CA GLY A 84 -19.17 16.16 4.57
C GLY A 84 -17.84 15.56 5.00
N THR A 85 -17.29 15.96 6.14
CA THR A 85 -16.05 15.35 6.66
C THR A 85 -16.30 13.92 7.17
N MET A 86 -15.24 13.12 7.24
CA MET A 86 -15.34 11.71 7.63
C MET A 86 -14.49 11.41 8.86
N THR A 87 -14.92 10.44 9.65
CA THR A 87 -14.07 9.77 10.63
C THR A 87 -13.56 8.47 10.03
N PHE A 88 -12.44 7.99 10.52
CA PHE A 88 -11.81 6.78 10.03
C PHE A 88 -11.25 5.91 11.16
N VAL A 89 -10.91 4.69 10.84
CA VAL A 89 -10.04 3.81 11.62
C VAL A 89 -8.70 3.69 10.90
N GLU A 90 -7.63 3.56 11.66
CA GLU A 90 -6.30 3.30 11.13
C GLU A 90 -6.20 1.83 10.70
N LEU A 91 -5.51 1.59 9.59
CA LEU A 91 -5.01 0.31 9.16
C LEU A 91 -3.48 0.40 9.29
N GLY A 92 -2.90 -0.42 10.17
CA GLY A 92 -1.53 -0.24 10.62
C GLY A 92 -1.41 0.81 11.74
N ARG A 93 -0.21 1.25 12.03
CA ARG A 93 0.06 2.23 13.09
C ARG A 93 0.64 3.52 12.54
N PHE A 94 -0.11 4.59 12.67
CA PHE A 94 0.39 5.95 12.45
C PHE A 94 0.62 6.68 13.77
N SER A 95 1.63 7.55 13.79
CA SER A 95 1.61 8.63 14.78
C SER A 95 0.58 9.68 14.35
N PRO A 96 -0.42 10.03 15.17
CA PRO A 96 -1.41 11.05 14.83
C PRO A 96 -0.80 12.39 14.41
N ASN A 97 0.39 12.73 14.96
CA ASN A 97 1.12 13.93 14.61
C ASN A 97 1.67 13.92 13.17
N VAL A 98 1.97 12.73 12.63
CA VAL A 98 2.46 12.57 11.26
C VAL A 98 1.30 12.64 10.26
N LEU A 99 0.10 12.14 10.65
CA LEU A 99 -1.08 12.18 9.78
C LEU A 99 -1.65 13.59 9.58
N ALA A 100 -1.48 14.47 10.57
CA ALA A 100 -2.04 15.81 10.53
C ALA A 100 -1.50 16.63 9.36
N GLY A 101 -2.36 17.02 8.42
CA GLY A 101 -2.01 17.77 7.21
C GLY A 101 -1.53 16.91 6.04
N GLN A 102 -1.56 15.60 6.15
CA GLN A 102 -1.18 14.68 5.07
C GLN A 102 -2.22 14.68 3.95
N ASP A 103 -1.73 14.73 2.72
CA ASP A 103 -2.51 14.42 1.54
C ASP A 103 -2.71 12.89 1.45
N VAL A 104 -3.94 12.50 1.13
CA VAL A 104 -4.33 11.08 0.99
C VAL A 104 -5.13 10.85 -0.27
N LEU A 105 -5.16 9.61 -0.72
CA LEU A 105 -6.07 9.12 -1.74
C LEU A 105 -7.10 8.23 -1.06
N VAL A 106 -8.38 8.56 -1.21
CA VAL A 106 -9.51 7.81 -0.63
C VAL A 106 -10.22 7.09 -1.76
N ARG A 107 -10.41 5.78 -1.64
CA ARG A 107 -11.21 5.05 -2.61
C ARG A 107 -12.69 5.37 -2.42
N ASN A 108 -13.41 5.58 -3.51
CA ASN A 108 -14.86 5.76 -3.49
C ASN A 108 -15.58 4.42 -3.79
N THR A 109 -16.90 4.39 -3.66
CA THR A 109 -17.73 3.19 -3.91
C THR A 109 -17.77 2.76 -5.38
N LEU A 110 -17.21 3.55 -6.30
CA LEU A 110 -17.03 3.21 -7.71
C LEU A 110 -15.66 2.60 -7.99
N GLY A 111 -14.79 2.46 -6.96
CA GLY A 111 -13.43 1.98 -7.09
C GLY A 111 -12.41 3.03 -7.55
N GLU A 112 -12.81 4.30 -7.63
CA GLU A 112 -11.94 5.39 -8.04
C GLU A 112 -11.25 6.03 -6.82
N TRP A 113 -10.03 6.54 -7.01
CA TRP A 113 -9.28 7.22 -5.97
C TRP A 113 -9.47 8.73 -6.03
N VAL A 114 -10.02 9.29 -4.96
CA VAL A 114 -10.31 10.72 -4.79
C VAL A 114 -9.28 11.34 -3.86
N HIS A 115 -8.76 12.51 -4.23
CA HIS A 115 -7.83 13.24 -3.37
C HIS A 115 -8.54 13.78 -2.12
N GLY A 116 -7.89 13.62 -0.98
CA GLY A 116 -8.36 14.11 0.31
C GLY A 116 -7.20 14.59 1.18
N VAL A 117 -7.53 15.13 2.34
CA VAL A 117 -6.55 15.61 3.32
C VAL A 117 -6.96 15.14 4.73
N ILE A 118 -5.98 14.82 5.56
CA ILE A 118 -6.21 14.59 6.98
C ILE A 118 -6.14 15.92 7.73
N GLY A 119 -7.30 16.44 8.07
CA GLY A 119 -7.45 17.67 8.83
C GLY A 119 -7.36 17.45 10.35
N VAL A 120 -7.05 18.50 11.06
CA VAL A 120 -7.08 18.55 12.54
C VAL A 120 -8.07 19.61 12.97
N LYS A 121 -8.89 19.31 13.98
CA LYS A 121 -9.77 20.32 14.57
C LYS A 121 -8.93 21.44 15.20
N PRO A 122 -9.02 22.69 14.71
CA PRO A 122 -8.23 23.79 15.25
C PRO A 122 -8.48 24.01 16.74
N PRO A 123 -7.46 24.38 17.55
CA PRO A 123 -7.60 24.53 18.99
C PRO A 123 -8.68 25.52 19.43
N HIS A 124 -8.96 26.56 18.63
CA HIS A 124 -10.00 27.56 18.94
C HIS A 124 -11.43 27.05 18.73
N PHE A 125 -11.61 25.91 18.01
CA PHE A 125 -12.88 25.21 17.89
C PHE A 125 -13.02 24.04 18.86
N MET A 126 -11.98 23.73 19.64
CA MET A 126 -12.00 22.68 20.64
C MET A 126 -12.65 23.15 21.92
N SER A 127 -13.45 22.29 22.56
CA SER A 127 -13.91 22.48 23.93
C SER A 127 -12.74 22.45 24.92
N ALA A 128 -12.96 22.90 26.16
CA ALA A 128 -11.93 22.83 27.19
C ALA A 128 -11.50 21.37 27.50
N ALA A 129 -12.45 20.42 27.45
CA ALA A 129 -12.18 18.99 27.66
C ALA A 129 -11.33 18.40 26.53
N GLU A 130 -11.65 18.70 25.27
CA GLU A 130 -10.88 18.25 24.11
C GLU A 130 -9.43 18.80 24.12
N ARG A 131 -9.25 20.07 24.52
CA ARG A 131 -7.91 20.63 24.68
C ARG A 131 -7.12 19.99 25.83
N ALA A 132 -7.82 19.64 26.91
CA ALA A 132 -7.20 19.03 28.10
C ALA A 132 -6.80 17.57 27.85
N SER A 133 -7.46 16.84 26.95
CA SER A 133 -7.10 15.46 26.60
C SER A 133 -5.76 15.37 25.89
N GLY A 134 -5.35 16.40 25.18
CA GLY A 134 -4.14 16.40 24.35
C GLY A 134 -4.23 15.51 23.10
N GLU A 135 -5.38 14.88 22.86
CA GLU A 135 -5.61 14.02 21.69
C GLU A 135 -5.92 14.84 20.45
N LEU A 136 -5.23 14.54 19.36
CA LEU A 136 -5.55 15.12 18.04
C LEU A 136 -6.84 14.49 17.50
N GLN A 137 -7.84 15.33 17.26
CA GLN A 137 -9.05 14.90 16.57
C GLN A 137 -8.84 15.00 15.06
N LEU A 138 -8.40 13.89 14.47
CA LEU A 138 -8.21 13.77 13.03
C LEU A 138 -9.54 13.60 12.30
N ILE A 139 -9.64 14.23 11.15
CA ILE A 139 -10.76 14.11 10.22
C ILE A 139 -10.23 13.89 8.81
N LEU A 140 -10.95 13.12 8.03
CA LEU A 140 -10.70 12.96 6.60
C LEU A 140 -11.65 13.87 5.82
N ASP A 141 -11.10 14.68 4.92
CA ASP A 141 -11.82 15.67 4.13
C ASP A 141 -11.48 15.53 2.64
N VAL A 142 -12.49 15.36 1.81
CA VAL A 142 -12.38 15.28 0.33
C VAL A 142 -12.94 16.55 -0.34
N GLY A 143 -13.22 17.60 0.43
CA GLY A 143 -13.77 18.87 -0.06
C GLY A 143 -15.29 18.92 -0.13
N ALA A 144 -16.01 17.89 0.34
CA ALA A 144 -17.46 17.89 0.41
C ALA A 144 -17.96 18.83 1.52
N THR A 145 -19.03 19.59 1.24
CA THR A 145 -19.64 20.57 2.17
C THR A 145 -20.83 20.01 2.93
N SER A 146 -21.31 18.83 2.54
CA SER A 146 -22.42 18.12 3.18
C SER A 146 -22.27 16.61 3.02
N LYS A 147 -22.97 15.85 3.89
CA LYS A 147 -23.05 14.39 3.76
C LYS A 147 -23.64 13.97 2.42
N GLU A 148 -24.65 14.66 1.94
CA GLU A 148 -25.29 14.38 0.64
C GLU A 148 -24.31 14.54 -0.51
N GLU A 149 -23.48 15.59 -0.49
CA GLU A 149 -22.47 15.81 -1.50
C GLU A 149 -21.35 14.75 -1.41
N ALA A 150 -20.88 14.42 -0.22
CA ALA A 150 -19.88 13.36 -0.03
C ALA A 150 -20.36 12.02 -0.62
N VAL A 151 -21.63 11.66 -0.39
CA VAL A 151 -22.19 10.38 -0.85
C VAL A 151 -22.56 10.39 -2.33
N ASN A 152 -23.24 11.46 -2.80
CA ASN A 152 -23.85 11.47 -4.13
C ASN A 152 -22.94 12.03 -5.23
N VAL A 153 -21.98 12.90 -4.88
CA VAL A 153 -21.05 13.53 -5.83
C VAL A 153 -19.68 12.90 -5.78
N PHE A 154 -19.11 12.75 -4.56
CA PHE A 154 -17.80 12.11 -4.38
C PHE A 154 -17.89 10.58 -4.27
N HIS A 155 -19.10 10.03 -4.14
CA HIS A 155 -19.36 8.60 -3.96
C HIS A 155 -18.62 7.96 -2.76
N MET A 156 -18.44 8.74 -1.68
CA MET A 156 -17.80 8.25 -0.47
C MET A 156 -18.68 7.22 0.25
N GLY A 157 -18.08 6.14 0.69
CA GLY A 157 -18.72 5.04 1.44
C GLY A 157 -18.02 4.72 2.74
N MET A 158 -18.77 4.12 3.68
CA MET A 158 -18.17 3.50 4.87
C MET A 158 -17.48 2.20 4.45
N GLY A 159 -16.31 1.91 5.05
CA GLY A 159 -15.51 0.74 4.70
C GLY A 159 -14.56 0.97 3.53
N GLU A 160 -14.60 2.12 2.86
CA GLU A 160 -13.66 2.45 1.80
C GLU A 160 -12.30 2.87 2.37
N PRO A 161 -11.19 2.37 1.81
CA PRO A 161 -9.86 2.63 2.33
C PRO A 161 -9.31 3.98 1.86
N PHE A 162 -8.26 4.45 2.56
CA PHE A 162 -7.39 5.51 2.08
C PHE A 162 -5.92 5.18 2.33
N VAL A 163 -5.05 5.77 1.53
CA VAL A 163 -3.59 5.65 1.61
C VAL A 163 -2.92 7.01 1.51
N PRO A 164 -1.67 7.18 1.97
CA PRO A 164 -0.88 8.38 1.69
C PRO A 164 -0.79 8.66 0.18
N ALA A 165 -0.88 9.94 -0.21
CA ALA A 165 -0.83 10.37 -1.61
C ALA A 165 0.59 10.56 -2.15
N THR A 166 1.61 10.25 -1.35
CA THR A 166 3.02 10.37 -1.73
C THR A 166 3.30 9.57 -3.00
N LYS A 167 3.89 10.23 -4.00
CA LYS A 167 4.29 9.61 -5.27
C LYS A 167 5.74 9.17 -5.19
N TYR A 168 6.05 8.11 -5.91
CA TYR A 168 7.42 7.67 -6.08
C TYR A 168 8.18 8.60 -7.02
N GLU A 169 9.40 8.94 -6.64
CA GLU A 169 10.37 9.70 -7.43
C GLU A 169 11.74 9.01 -7.32
N TYR A 170 12.48 8.97 -8.39
CA TYR A 170 13.83 8.43 -8.44
C TYR A 170 14.76 9.44 -9.11
N ASP A 171 15.82 9.81 -8.43
CA ASP A 171 16.89 10.66 -8.95
C ASP A 171 18.04 9.80 -9.48
N GLU A 172 18.11 9.65 -10.79
CA GLU A 172 19.16 8.87 -11.47
C GLU A 172 20.57 9.39 -11.17
N ALA A 173 20.73 10.69 -10.92
CA ALA A 173 22.05 11.28 -10.68
C ALA A 173 22.63 10.90 -9.32
N THR A 174 21.77 10.73 -8.32
CA THR A 174 22.16 10.42 -6.93
C THR A 174 21.84 8.99 -6.51
N GLY A 175 20.99 8.28 -7.28
CA GLY A 175 20.47 6.96 -6.92
C GLY A 175 19.48 6.98 -5.76
N VAL A 176 18.94 8.15 -5.41
CA VAL A 176 18.00 8.32 -4.29
C VAL A 176 16.58 8.09 -4.76
N ALA A 177 15.86 7.19 -4.09
CA ALA A 177 14.44 6.98 -4.24
C ALA A 177 13.67 7.65 -3.10
N LEU A 178 12.57 8.33 -3.42
CA LEU A 178 11.58 8.87 -2.49
C LEU A 178 10.23 8.22 -2.81
N GLY A 179 9.48 7.80 -1.81
CA GLY A 179 8.17 7.17 -2.02
C GLY A 179 7.49 6.81 -0.72
N LYS A 180 6.37 6.09 -0.84
CA LYS A 180 5.64 5.51 0.28
C LYS A 180 5.84 4.00 0.32
N ALA A 181 5.46 3.37 1.43
CA ALA A 181 5.37 1.91 1.56
C ALA A 181 6.67 1.16 1.24
N PHE A 182 7.85 1.74 1.46
CA PHE A 182 9.11 1.02 1.32
C PHE A 182 9.24 -0.13 2.32
N ASP A 183 8.61 0.00 3.45
CA ASP A 183 8.24 -1.06 4.37
C ASP A 183 6.91 -1.69 3.90
N CYS A 184 6.84 -2.94 3.40
CA CYS A 184 8.05 -3.70 3.03
C CYS A 184 8.19 -3.90 1.50
N ARG A 185 7.63 -2.99 0.67
CA ARG A 185 7.67 -3.11 -0.80
C ARG A 185 9.07 -3.03 -1.40
N ALA A 186 10.04 -2.48 -0.66
CA ALA A 186 11.44 -2.61 -1.03
C ALA A 186 11.91 -4.07 -0.89
N GLY A 187 11.43 -4.78 0.13
CA GLY A 187 11.61 -6.21 0.29
C GLY A 187 10.95 -7.00 -0.85
N VAL A 188 9.71 -6.67 -1.19
CA VAL A 188 8.99 -7.28 -2.33
C VAL A 188 9.77 -7.09 -3.65
N ALA A 189 10.27 -5.88 -3.93
CA ALA A 189 11.08 -5.65 -5.11
C ALA A 189 12.36 -6.51 -5.11
N ALA A 190 13.05 -6.58 -3.95
CA ALA A 190 14.28 -7.35 -3.81
C ALA A 190 14.04 -8.85 -4.00
N GLU A 191 12.99 -9.41 -3.37
CA GLU A 191 12.69 -10.84 -3.50
C GLU A 191 12.26 -11.23 -4.92
N LEU A 192 11.46 -10.40 -5.60
CA LEU A 192 11.03 -10.66 -6.97
C LEU A 192 12.19 -10.64 -7.95
N LEU A 193 13.10 -9.68 -7.83
CA LEU A 193 14.33 -9.60 -8.64
C LEU A 193 15.24 -10.79 -8.37
N ALA A 194 15.43 -11.16 -7.10
CA ALA A 194 16.22 -12.32 -6.71
C ALA A 194 15.60 -13.63 -7.22
N LEU A 195 14.27 -13.81 -7.06
CA LEU A 195 13.58 -14.99 -7.51
C LEU A 195 13.68 -15.16 -9.03
N ARG A 196 13.55 -14.08 -9.80
CA ARG A 196 13.68 -14.11 -11.26
C ARG A 196 15.09 -14.52 -11.68
N GLU A 197 16.11 -14.01 -11.04
CA GLU A 197 17.50 -14.42 -11.30
C GLU A 197 17.72 -15.91 -10.97
N LEU A 198 17.18 -16.37 -9.85
CA LEU A 198 17.28 -17.76 -9.43
C LEU A 198 16.45 -18.71 -10.32
N SER A 199 15.37 -18.23 -10.91
CA SER A 199 14.52 -19.00 -11.84
C SER A 199 15.24 -19.40 -13.13
N GLY A 200 16.31 -18.71 -13.49
CA GLY A 200 17.18 -19.06 -14.62
C GLY A 200 18.25 -20.11 -14.29
N ARG A 201 18.29 -20.65 -13.06
CA ARG A 201 19.34 -21.55 -12.59
C ARG A 201 18.80 -22.97 -12.35
N ASP A 202 19.45 -23.95 -12.99
CA ASP A 202 19.11 -25.38 -12.82
C ASP A 202 20.01 -26.11 -11.82
N ASP A 203 21.13 -25.46 -11.39
CA ASP A 203 22.16 -26.05 -10.53
C ASP A 203 21.93 -25.89 -9.03
N LEU A 204 20.79 -25.28 -8.63
CA LEU A 204 20.48 -25.03 -7.23
C LEU A 204 20.14 -26.34 -6.49
N PRO A 205 20.63 -26.51 -5.24
CA PRO A 205 20.32 -27.69 -4.42
C PRO A 205 18.93 -27.64 -3.78
N PHE A 206 18.17 -26.56 -4.01
CA PHE A 206 16.82 -26.30 -3.49
C PHE A 206 15.92 -25.69 -4.58
N ASP A 207 14.63 -25.83 -4.42
CA ASP A 207 13.64 -25.06 -5.14
C ASP A 207 13.43 -23.73 -4.42
N VAL A 208 13.13 -22.64 -5.16
CA VAL A 208 12.87 -21.32 -4.58
C VAL A 208 11.47 -20.88 -4.93
N VAL A 209 10.78 -20.29 -3.96
CA VAL A 209 9.48 -19.61 -4.13
C VAL A 209 9.55 -18.26 -3.45
N ALA A 210 8.64 -17.35 -3.78
CA ALA A 210 8.45 -16.13 -3.00
C ALA A 210 7.01 -16.01 -2.52
N SER A 211 6.80 -15.27 -1.45
CA SER A 211 5.49 -14.95 -0.89
C SER A 211 5.40 -13.44 -0.66
N VAL A 212 4.44 -12.79 -1.29
CA VAL A 212 4.05 -11.43 -0.93
C VAL A 212 2.89 -11.55 0.04
N SER A 213 3.19 -11.40 1.33
CA SER A 213 2.20 -11.54 2.41
C SER A 213 1.31 -10.30 2.50
N ALA A 214 0.05 -10.51 2.94
CA ALA A 214 -0.96 -9.50 3.13
C ALA A 214 -1.22 -9.26 4.62
N MET A 215 -1.81 -8.09 4.96
CA MET A 215 -2.31 -7.75 6.30
C MET A 215 -1.23 -7.85 7.41
N GLU A 216 0.00 -7.46 7.11
CA GLU A 216 1.07 -7.42 8.12
C GLU A 216 0.93 -6.18 9.00
N GLU A 217 0.53 -5.04 8.44
CA GLU A 217 0.40 -3.73 9.09
C GLU A 217 -0.66 -3.66 10.22
#